data_44895903bb83461905f2c3f76c9f7013
#
_entry.id   44895903bb83461905f2c3f76c9f7013
#
_cell.length_a   1.000
_cell.length_b   1.000
_cell.length_c   1.000
_cell.angle_alpha   90.00
_cell.angle_beta   90.00
_cell.angle_gamma   90.00
#
_symmetry.space_group_name_H-M   'P 1'
#
loop_
_entity.id
_entity.type
_entity.pdbx_description
1 polymer ?
#
loop_
_entity_poly.entity_id
_entity_poly.type
_entity_poly.pdbx_seq_one_letter_code
_entity_poly.pdbx_strand_id
1 'polypeptide(L)'
;MNRFAFLLATVCVLCSGCTSPQRQEDYASYIKYYKVEPPTDLTTQSCRGYGCRIVDTVTIKPRDWRYITEPIARKPRSAVDERERLRWVMGRFENVIGAMTGTSADVPGTYLELGDEQQDCADESVNTTLYLLMLQNHGLLRYHTVG
;
A
#
# COMPACT_ATOMS: atom_id res chain seq x y z
N MET A 1 -41.70 47.18 41.89
CA MET A 1 -40.39 46.47 41.93
C MET A 1 -40.53 45.27 41.03
N ASN A 2 -40.18 45.48 39.74
CA ASN A 2 -40.28 44.41 38.71
C ASN A 2 -38.89 43.80 38.51
N ARG A 3 -38.77 42.49 38.79
CA ARG A 3 -37.56 41.72 38.44
C ARG A 3 -37.80 41.04 37.11
N PHE A 4 -37.15 41.54 36.07
CA PHE A 4 -37.06 40.84 34.80
C PHE A 4 -35.96 39.79 34.89
N ALA A 5 -36.34 38.54 34.82
CA ALA A 5 -35.41 37.42 34.67
C ALA A 5 -35.09 37.21 33.18
N PHE A 6 -33.86 37.49 32.78
CA PHE A 6 -33.36 37.18 31.44
C PHE A 6 -32.98 35.68 31.40
N LEU A 7 -33.75 34.89 30.66
CA LEU A 7 -33.40 33.55 30.29
C LEU A 7 -32.42 33.59 29.11
N LEU A 8 -31.14 33.30 29.35
CA LEU A 8 -30.17 33.04 28.29
C LEU A 8 -30.42 31.61 27.73
N ALA A 9 -31.00 31.56 26.54
CA ALA A 9 -31.09 30.31 25.80
C ALA A 9 -29.74 30.04 25.12
N THR A 10 -28.98 29.08 25.65
CA THR A 10 -27.74 28.56 25.04
C THR A 10 -28.10 27.67 23.86
N VAL A 11 -27.94 28.20 22.65
CA VAL A 11 -28.09 27.42 21.44
C VAL A 11 -26.82 26.58 21.24
N CYS A 12 -26.88 25.27 21.56
CA CYS A 12 -25.88 24.29 21.17
C CYS A 12 -26.00 24.03 19.67
N VAL A 13 -25.14 24.64 18.88
CA VAL A 13 -24.96 24.26 17.48
C VAL A 13 -24.21 22.94 17.44
N LEU A 14 -24.93 21.85 17.27
CA LEU A 14 -24.37 20.53 16.95
C LEU A 14 -23.82 20.63 15.53
N CYS A 15 -22.52 20.87 15.38
CA CYS A 15 -21.79 20.65 14.14
C CYS A 15 -21.79 19.14 13.88
N SER A 16 -22.83 18.64 13.20
CA SER A 16 -22.82 17.34 12.58
C SER A 16 -21.79 17.38 11.46
N GLY A 17 -20.55 17.00 11.77
CA GLY A 17 -19.53 16.79 10.75
C GLY A 17 -20.07 15.78 9.74
N CYS A 18 -20.26 16.22 8.50
CA CYS A 18 -20.52 15.34 7.38
C CYS A 18 -19.30 14.42 7.20
N THR A 19 -19.25 13.32 7.93
CA THR A 19 -18.44 12.17 7.53
C THR A 19 -19.17 11.50 6.37
N SER A 20 -18.83 11.90 5.14
CA SER A 20 -19.14 11.08 3.99
C SER A 20 -18.58 9.68 4.31
N PRO A 21 -19.36 8.60 4.18
CA PRO A 21 -18.78 7.26 4.22
C PRO A 21 -17.83 7.19 3.02
N GLN A 22 -16.55 7.40 3.27
CA GLN A 22 -15.51 7.17 2.29
C GLN A 22 -15.63 5.68 1.99
N ARG A 23 -16.08 5.35 0.79
CA ARG A 23 -16.15 3.98 0.31
C ARG A 23 -14.71 3.50 0.32
N GLN A 24 -14.32 2.81 1.37
CA GLN A 24 -13.03 2.15 1.45
C GLN A 24 -13.09 1.08 0.38
N GLU A 25 -12.45 1.34 -0.74
CA GLU A 25 -12.30 0.31 -1.77
C GLU A 25 -11.45 -0.78 -1.13
N ASP A 26 -12.10 -1.90 -0.84
CA ASP A 26 -11.47 -3.04 -0.22
C ASP A 26 -10.37 -3.55 -1.16
N TYR A 27 -9.12 -3.56 -0.69
CA TYR A 27 -7.97 -4.09 -1.45
C TYR A 27 -8.26 -5.49 -2.00
N ALA A 28 -9.08 -6.29 -1.31
CA ALA A 28 -9.46 -7.63 -1.76
C ALA A 28 -10.23 -7.59 -3.10
N SER A 29 -11.13 -6.63 -3.28
CA SER A 29 -11.82 -6.42 -4.56
C SER A 29 -10.84 -5.96 -5.64
N TYR A 30 -9.89 -5.11 -5.29
CA TYR A 30 -8.88 -4.59 -6.19
C TYR A 30 -7.95 -5.68 -6.72
N ILE A 31 -7.32 -6.45 -5.83
CA ILE A 31 -6.43 -7.55 -6.24
C ILE A 31 -7.18 -8.66 -6.99
N LYS A 32 -8.43 -8.95 -6.58
CA LYS A 32 -9.29 -9.90 -7.28
C LYS A 32 -9.59 -9.49 -8.72
N TYR A 33 -9.78 -8.19 -8.97
CA TYR A 33 -9.98 -7.67 -10.31
C TYR A 33 -8.81 -8.02 -11.23
N TYR A 34 -7.58 -7.94 -10.72
CA TYR A 34 -6.35 -8.31 -11.44
C TYR A 34 -6.02 -9.81 -11.35
N LYS A 35 -6.88 -10.61 -10.71
CA LYS A 35 -6.73 -12.08 -10.56
C LYS A 35 -5.43 -12.46 -9.84
N VAL A 36 -5.01 -11.66 -8.87
CA VAL A 36 -3.87 -11.96 -8.02
C VAL A 36 -4.35 -12.35 -6.62
N GLU A 37 -3.56 -13.20 -5.96
CA GLU A 37 -3.84 -13.70 -4.62
C GLU A 37 -3.12 -12.89 -3.54
N PRO A 38 -3.71 -12.75 -2.35
CA PRO A 38 -3.02 -12.15 -1.21
C PRO A 38 -1.71 -12.88 -0.90
N PRO A 39 -0.68 -12.16 -0.43
CA PRO A 39 0.58 -12.78 -0.06
C PRO A 39 0.44 -13.71 1.16
N THR A 40 1.21 -14.79 1.16
CA THR A 40 1.30 -15.76 2.27
C THR A 40 2.73 -15.87 2.74
N ASP A 41 3.01 -15.57 4.01
CA ASP A 41 4.36 -15.54 4.57
C ASP A 41 5.32 -14.74 3.67
N LEU A 42 6.37 -15.35 3.15
CA LEU A 42 7.35 -14.73 2.25
C LEU A 42 7.06 -14.96 0.75
N THR A 43 5.88 -15.46 0.42
CA THR A 43 5.45 -15.69 -0.96
C THR A 43 4.42 -14.65 -1.38
N THR A 44 4.64 -14.04 -2.54
CA THR A 44 3.74 -13.06 -3.15
C THR A 44 3.65 -13.28 -4.65
N GLN A 45 2.73 -12.57 -5.28
CA GLN A 45 2.68 -12.46 -6.73
C GLN A 45 3.25 -11.11 -7.17
N SER A 46 3.65 -11.02 -8.43
CA SER A 46 4.15 -9.81 -9.07
C SER A 46 3.58 -9.69 -10.47
N CYS A 47 2.99 -8.55 -10.75
CA CYS A 47 2.40 -8.21 -12.03
C CYS A 47 3.43 -7.57 -12.96
N ARG A 48 3.34 -7.89 -14.27
CA ARG A 48 4.09 -7.25 -15.35
C ARG A 48 3.37 -7.40 -16.69
N GLY A 49 3.87 -6.71 -17.69
CA GLY A 49 3.39 -6.83 -19.07
C GLY A 49 2.07 -6.09 -19.32
N TYR A 50 1.82 -5.03 -18.54
CA TYR A 50 0.68 -4.11 -18.64
C TYR A 50 -0.66 -4.70 -18.17
N GLY A 51 -1.20 -4.14 -17.09
CA GLY A 51 -2.49 -4.54 -16.52
C GLY A 51 -2.49 -5.94 -15.94
N CYS A 52 -1.38 -6.41 -15.37
CA CYS A 52 -1.20 -7.75 -14.81
C CYS A 52 -1.44 -8.87 -15.83
N ARG A 53 -1.08 -8.66 -17.08
CA ARG A 53 -1.20 -9.70 -18.11
C ARG A 53 -0.35 -10.92 -17.77
N ILE A 54 0.79 -10.71 -17.13
CA ILE A 54 1.67 -11.77 -16.62
C ILE A 54 1.75 -11.61 -15.11
N VAL A 55 1.55 -12.71 -14.41
CA VAL A 55 1.61 -12.78 -12.95
C VAL A 55 2.61 -13.86 -12.56
N ASP A 56 3.74 -13.44 -12.00
CA ASP A 56 4.77 -14.34 -11.49
C ASP A 56 4.52 -14.60 -9.99
N THR A 57 4.69 -15.83 -9.55
CA THR A 57 4.71 -16.17 -8.12
C THR A 57 6.16 -16.21 -7.64
N VAL A 58 6.49 -15.40 -6.64
CA VAL A 58 7.83 -15.26 -6.10
C VAL A 58 7.88 -15.59 -4.62
N THR A 59 8.91 -16.30 -4.18
CA THR A 59 9.18 -16.54 -2.76
C THR A 59 10.48 -15.85 -2.37
N ILE A 60 10.38 -14.89 -1.47
CA ILE A 60 11.50 -14.07 -1.00
C ILE A 60 12.32 -14.88 -0.01
N LYS A 61 13.62 -14.98 -0.23
CA LYS A 61 14.52 -15.65 0.71
C LYS A 61 14.60 -14.90 2.04
N PRO A 62 14.76 -15.56 3.19
CA PRO A 62 14.84 -14.89 4.49
C PRO A 62 15.94 -13.82 4.59
N ARG A 63 17.04 -13.97 3.85
CA ARG A 63 18.09 -12.95 3.77
C ARG A 63 17.59 -11.70 3.07
N ASP A 64 16.89 -11.87 1.95
CA ASP A 64 16.41 -10.78 1.12
C ASP A 64 15.23 -10.06 1.80
N TRP A 65 14.38 -10.80 2.53
CA TRP A 65 13.36 -10.23 3.40
C TRP A 65 13.95 -9.31 4.48
N ARG A 66 15.02 -9.73 5.15
CA ARG A 66 15.72 -8.88 6.13
C ARG A 66 16.29 -7.62 5.49
N TYR A 67 16.84 -7.73 4.28
CA TYR A 67 17.32 -6.56 3.53
C TYR A 67 16.17 -5.62 3.19
N ILE A 68 15.05 -6.14 2.68
CA ILE A 68 13.87 -5.34 2.32
C ILE A 68 13.33 -4.59 3.54
N THR A 69 13.18 -5.26 4.68
CA THR A 69 12.50 -4.73 5.85
C THR A 69 13.41 -3.95 6.81
N GLU A 70 14.72 -3.92 6.59
CA GLU A 70 15.67 -3.23 7.47
C GLU A 70 15.27 -1.76 7.76
N PRO A 71 14.81 -0.94 6.79
CA PRO A 71 14.45 0.45 7.09
C PRO A 71 13.29 0.58 8.09
N ILE A 72 12.38 -0.40 8.13
CA ILE A 72 11.20 -0.40 8.98
C ILE A 72 11.31 -1.34 10.20
N ALA A 73 12.38 -2.11 10.31
CA ALA A 73 12.62 -3.06 11.41
C ALA A 73 12.62 -2.37 12.79
N ARG A 74 13.13 -1.14 12.88
CA ARG A 74 12.97 -0.29 14.06
C ARG A 74 11.61 0.41 13.98
N LYS A 75 10.81 0.30 15.06
CA LYS A 75 9.47 0.89 15.11
C LYS A 75 9.47 2.36 14.69
N PRO A 76 8.63 2.76 13.72
CA PRO A 76 8.44 4.15 13.34
C PRO A 76 7.93 4.99 14.51
N ARG A 77 8.31 6.27 14.56
CA ARG A 77 7.95 7.20 15.64
C ARG A 77 6.67 7.99 15.34
N SER A 78 6.27 8.06 14.07
CA SER A 78 5.08 8.77 13.59
C SER A 78 4.65 8.22 12.23
N ALA A 79 3.43 8.58 11.79
CA ALA A 79 2.95 8.26 10.44
C ALA A 79 3.85 8.84 9.33
N VAL A 80 4.46 10.02 9.56
CA VAL A 80 5.41 10.63 8.62
C VAL A 80 6.69 9.80 8.53
N ASP A 81 7.26 9.42 9.69
CA ASP A 81 8.46 8.56 9.76
C ASP A 81 8.20 7.20 9.11
N GLU A 82 7.00 6.64 9.28
CA GLU A 82 6.62 5.38 8.63
C GLU A 82 6.57 5.51 7.10
N ARG A 83 5.94 6.56 6.56
CA ARG A 83 5.91 6.81 5.10
C ARG A 83 7.30 6.97 4.50
N GLU A 84 8.19 7.70 5.18
CA GLU A 84 9.57 7.88 4.71
C GLU A 84 10.32 6.55 4.64
N ARG A 85 10.13 5.67 5.62
CA ARG A 85 10.73 4.34 5.63
C ARG A 85 10.12 3.42 4.60
N LEU A 86 8.79 3.47 4.42
CA LEU A 86 8.09 2.69 3.40
C LEU A 86 8.60 3.00 2.00
N ARG A 87 8.95 4.25 1.69
CA ARG A 87 9.58 4.61 0.41
C ARG A 87 10.85 3.79 0.14
N TRP A 88 11.69 3.63 1.14
CA TRP A 88 12.92 2.82 1.01
C TRP A 88 12.61 1.32 0.91
N VAL A 89 11.62 0.86 1.67
CA VAL A 89 11.18 -0.53 1.64
C VAL A 89 10.62 -0.89 0.26
N MET A 90 9.79 -0.04 -0.35
CA MET A 90 9.25 -0.27 -1.69
C MET A 90 10.36 -0.40 -2.73
N GLY A 91 11.32 0.54 -2.78
CA GLY A 91 12.45 0.43 -3.70
C GLY A 91 13.29 -0.84 -3.51
N ARG A 92 13.41 -1.36 -2.26
CA ARG A 92 14.08 -2.63 -2.01
C ARG A 92 13.26 -3.84 -2.46
N PHE A 93 11.93 -3.80 -2.34
CA PHE A 93 11.06 -4.82 -2.92
C PHE A 93 11.24 -4.89 -4.43
N GLU A 94 11.16 -3.76 -5.10
CA GLU A 94 11.35 -3.66 -6.55
C GLU A 94 12.70 -4.21 -6.98
N ASN A 95 13.78 -3.87 -6.30
CA ASN A 95 15.12 -4.41 -6.60
C ASN A 95 15.19 -5.94 -6.46
N VAL A 96 14.60 -6.50 -5.39
CA VAL A 96 14.68 -7.94 -5.13
C VAL A 96 13.75 -8.70 -6.06
N ILE A 97 12.50 -8.28 -6.18
CA ILE A 97 11.49 -8.96 -6.99
C ILE A 97 11.77 -8.72 -8.48
N GLY A 98 12.18 -7.50 -8.86
CA GLY A 98 12.58 -7.20 -10.23
C GLY A 98 13.72 -8.08 -10.74
N ALA A 99 14.70 -8.40 -9.88
CA ALA A 99 15.74 -9.35 -10.21
C ALA A 99 15.23 -10.81 -10.40
N MET A 100 14.10 -11.14 -9.78
CA MET A 100 13.49 -12.48 -9.89
C MET A 100 12.56 -12.61 -11.10
N THR A 101 11.91 -11.51 -11.51
CA THR A 101 10.87 -11.46 -12.57
C THR A 101 11.36 -10.86 -13.88
N GLY A 102 12.57 -10.27 -13.88
CA GLY A 102 13.12 -9.57 -15.03
C GLY A 102 12.74 -8.08 -15.11
N THR A 103 11.84 -7.61 -14.25
CA THR A 103 11.36 -6.20 -14.27
C THR A 103 12.39 -5.18 -13.78
N SER A 104 13.59 -5.59 -13.41
CA SER A 104 14.72 -4.66 -13.13
C SER A 104 15.13 -3.83 -14.36
N ALA A 105 14.71 -4.22 -15.56
CA ALA A 105 14.94 -3.50 -16.81
C ALA A 105 13.77 -2.58 -17.18
N ASP A 106 12.76 -2.48 -16.32
CA ASP A 106 11.63 -1.60 -16.53
C ASP A 106 12.09 -0.13 -16.61
N VAL A 107 11.53 0.62 -17.57
CA VAL A 107 11.81 2.03 -17.74
C VAL A 107 10.59 2.87 -17.42
N PRO A 108 10.76 4.06 -16.80
CA PRO A 108 9.64 4.93 -16.46
C PRO A 108 8.78 5.28 -17.69
N GLY A 109 7.50 4.99 -17.61
CA GLY A 109 6.53 5.22 -18.69
C GLY A 109 5.86 3.92 -19.14
N THR A 110 5.03 4.02 -20.18
CA THR A 110 4.30 2.87 -20.71
C THR A 110 4.73 2.63 -22.14
N TYR A 111 5.60 1.65 -22.36
CA TYR A 111 6.19 1.34 -23.66
C TYR A 111 5.98 -0.13 -23.99
N LEU A 112 4.84 -0.45 -24.62
CA LEU A 112 4.46 -1.83 -24.99
C LEU A 112 5.48 -2.52 -25.87
N GLU A 113 6.19 -1.76 -26.69
CA GLU A 113 7.23 -2.25 -27.60
C GLU A 113 8.51 -2.72 -26.92
N LEU A 114 8.71 -2.38 -25.65
CA LEU A 114 9.92 -2.76 -24.90
C LEU A 114 9.87 -4.16 -24.30
N GLY A 115 8.72 -4.84 -24.37
CA GLY A 115 8.58 -6.23 -23.97
C GLY A 115 7.76 -6.47 -22.70
N ASP A 116 7.67 -7.74 -22.35
CA ASP A 116 6.82 -8.22 -21.24
C ASP A 116 7.44 -8.00 -19.85
N GLU A 117 8.67 -7.54 -19.76
CA GLU A 117 9.36 -7.15 -18.54
C GLU A 117 8.99 -5.74 -18.06
N GLN A 118 8.28 -4.98 -18.91
CA GLN A 118 7.84 -3.63 -18.59
C GLN A 118 6.58 -3.66 -17.72
N GLN A 119 6.40 -2.59 -16.96
CA GLN A 119 5.26 -2.40 -16.08
C GLN A 119 4.51 -1.11 -16.43
N ASP A 120 3.21 -1.09 -16.19
CA ASP A 120 2.40 0.12 -16.23
C ASP A 120 1.95 0.51 -14.81
N CYS A 121 1.23 1.61 -14.69
CA CYS A 121 0.70 2.09 -13.41
C CYS A 121 -0.19 1.05 -12.71
N ALA A 122 -0.86 0.17 -13.46
CA ALA A 122 -1.69 -0.88 -12.88
C ALA A 122 -0.81 -1.99 -12.28
N ASP A 123 0.22 -2.45 -12.98
CA ASP A 123 1.18 -3.43 -12.49
C ASP A 123 1.87 -2.92 -11.21
N GLU A 124 2.41 -1.69 -11.24
CA GLU A 124 3.07 -1.06 -10.09
C GLU A 124 2.14 -0.90 -8.89
N SER A 125 0.88 -0.51 -9.13
CA SER A 125 -0.11 -0.32 -8.08
C SER A 125 -0.50 -1.65 -7.41
N VAL A 126 -0.71 -2.70 -8.19
CA VAL A 126 -0.99 -4.06 -7.66
C VAL A 126 0.21 -4.56 -6.87
N ASN A 127 1.42 -4.46 -7.42
CA ASN A 127 2.65 -4.89 -6.78
C ASN A 127 2.87 -4.17 -5.44
N THR A 128 2.72 -2.84 -5.42
CA THR A 128 2.82 -2.04 -4.18
C THR A 128 1.78 -2.47 -3.14
N THR A 129 0.54 -2.75 -3.56
CA THR A 129 -0.51 -3.26 -2.68
C THR A 129 -0.11 -4.58 -2.03
N LEU A 130 0.39 -5.54 -2.83
CA LEU A 130 0.85 -6.84 -2.32
C LEU A 130 2.04 -6.71 -1.37
N TYR A 131 2.99 -5.82 -1.66
CA TYR A 131 4.14 -5.57 -0.77
C TYR A 131 3.71 -4.95 0.57
N LEU A 132 2.77 -4.01 0.54
CA LEU A 132 2.21 -3.43 1.76
C LEU A 132 1.44 -4.45 2.57
N LEU A 133 0.69 -5.35 1.93
CA LEU A 133 0.02 -6.47 2.59
C LEU A 133 1.02 -7.43 3.25
N MET A 134 2.15 -7.74 2.61
CA MET A 134 3.22 -8.51 3.26
C MET A 134 3.72 -7.84 4.54
N LEU A 135 4.00 -6.53 4.48
CA LEU A 135 4.44 -5.78 5.66
C LEU A 135 3.39 -5.78 6.76
N GLN A 136 2.11 -5.59 6.40
CA GLN A 136 0.99 -5.63 7.34
C GLN A 136 0.85 -7.00 8.00
N ASN A 137 0.89 -8.08 7.22
CA ASN A 137 0.78 -9.46 7.72
C ASN A 137 1.93 -9.82 8.68
N HIS A 138 3.11 -9.24 8.49
CA HIS A 138 4.26 -9.37 9.39
C HIS A 138 4.27 -8.36 10.56
N GLY A 139 3.22 -7.55 10.73
CA GLY A 139 3.10 -6.58 11.83
C GLY A 139 4.11 -5.43 11.77
N LEU A 140 4.61 -5.10 10.58
CA LEU A 140 5.61 -4.05 10.38
C LEU A 140 4.99 -2.66 10.18
N LEU A 141 3.70 -2.56 9.86
CA LEU A 141 2.96 -1.30 9.80
C LEU A 141 2.42 -0.94 11.18
N ARG A 142 2.56 0.33 11.57
CA ARG A 142 2.13 0.82 12.88
C ARG A 142 1.07 1.92 12.80
N TYR A 143 1.20 2.80 11.83
CA TYR A 143 0.35 3.99 11.68
C TYR A 143 -0.52 3.92 10.44
N HIS A 144 -0.26 2.98 9.54
CA HIS A 144 -1.03 2.78 8.32
C HIS A 144 -1.54 1.34 8.25
N THR A 145 -2.63 1.17 7.53
CA THR A 145 -3.22 -0.12 7.16
C THR A 145 -3.52 -0.11 5.68
N VAL A 146 -3.51 -1.29 5.06
CA VAL A 146 -4.01 -1.47 3.70
C VAL A 146 -5.51 -1.68 3.80
N GLY A 147 -6.28 -0.84 3.14
CA GLY A 147 -7.74 -0.85 3.16
C GLY A 147 -8.34 -0.95 1.78
#